data_7eb16f6812d63eec286cfcdb4ee2212f
#
_entry.id   7eb16f6812d63eec286cfcdb4ee2212f
#
_cell.length_a   1.000
_cell.length_b   1.000
_cell.length_c   1.000
_cell.angle_alpha   90.00
_cell.angle_beta   90.00
_cell.angle_gamma   90.00
#
_symmetry.space_group_name_H-M   'P 1'
#
loop_
_entity.id
_entity.type
_entity.pdbx_description
1 polymer ?
#
loop_
_entity_poly.entity_id
_entity_poly.type
_entity_poly.pdbx_seq_one_letter_code
_entity_poly.pdbx_strand_id
1 'polypeptide(L)'
;MAGAESASESNIGMPPDAAATGTSIEIRNLTVRAGERALLDAAAATFSAGEIVLLLGCSGVGKSVLLKILAGLIDDSHAGIQYSGDIAFIAADGTRRGVSDASHPVSVVFQNFALLDELSPVQNVQIALDHAQVRRKIARSRATELLADLRVPTDRATAVLSGGQQQRLAIARAIAPNADVVLYDEPTSGLDARTAQQVADLIRETQQRYRRTSILVTHDYETLSRIADRIILLDHTNLRLVELPKEKWSDLPAALGTPPRAATDVIAHSAGERIKQACLRFLTRSGLLVEEVLLLPFSLLPLWRSWRWGLRYTLYYMRLVAGPSACIYIAIAGMILGYVAQDFVFRYLPFRQFTEPLLTENLLNATGFSLFRFLVPILSTILIAARSGAAVSADVGSKVYGNQLDAMKTMGMNPVRSLRTPILYAFLLGTPFLALLSYAVAALTAAFAFLISHQDLGIAFWDAHFHKELVQPASILYRGSEWLMAKLVCCGLGVAMISWRCGVAPKLSGAEISQGVTRTILWATLFVLFVHFVFSLFEFKAVV
;
A
#
# COMPACT_ATOMS: atom_id res chain seq x y z
N MET A 1 7.65 -36.42 -55.27
CA MET A 1 6.47 -36.82 -54.52
C MET A 1 6.39 -35.95 -53.28
N ALA A 2 5.42 -35.09 -53.29
CA ALA A 2 5.13 -34.06 -52.34
C ALA A 2 4.50 -34.61 -51.04
N GLY A 3 4.83 -34.03 -49.94
CA GLY A 3 4.15 -34.21 -48.68
C GLY A 3 4.15 -32.88 -47.95
N ALA A 4 3.14 -32.07 -48.24
CA ALA A 4 2.86 -30.83 -47.51
C ALA A 4 2.20 -31.18 -46.18
N GLU A 5 2.88 -30.97 -45.08
CA GLU A 5 2.28 -30.87 -43.76
C GLU A 5 1.81 -29.45 -43.51
N SER A 6 0.51 -29.26 -43.61
CA SER A 6 -0.22 -28.06 -43.23
C SER A 6 -0.08 -27.83 -41.74
N ALA A 7 0.60 -26.77 -41.36
CA ALA A 7 0.54 -26.22 -40.02
C ALA A 7 -0.91 -25.83 -39.71
N SER A 8 -1.54 -26.56 -38.83
CA SER A 8 -2.82 -26.19 -38.22
C SER A 8 -2.57 -24.95 -37.34
N GLU A 9 -2.98 -23.80 -37.81
CA GLU A 9 -3.20 -22.61 -36.98
C GLU A 9 -4.14 -23.01 -35.86
N SER A 10 -3.60 -23.19 -34.66
CA SER A 10 -4.38 -23.34 -33.44
C SER A 10 -5.04 -21.98 -33.14
N ASN A 11 -6.20 -21.84 -33.71
CA ASN A 11 -7.19 -20.83 -33.37
C ASN A 11 -7.45 -20.94 -31.86
N ILE A 12 -6.77 -20.12 -31.03
CA ILE A 12 -7.08 -19.96 -29.60
C ILE A 12 -8.35 -19.09 -29.55
N GLY A 13 -9.41 -19.63 -30.16
CA GLY A 13 -10.73 -19.06 -30.10
C GLY A 13 -11.25 -19.18 -28.66
N MET A 14 -11.70 -18.06 -28.12
CA MET A 14 -12.74 -18.08 -27.12
C MET A 14 -13.90 -18.95 -27.66
N PRO A 15 -14.58 -19.74 -26.80
CA PRO A 15 -15.67 -20.56 -27.26
C PRO A 15 -16.72 -19.68 -27.97
N PRO A 16 -17.12 -19.98 -29.21
CA PRO A 16 -18.30 -19.40 -29.80
C PRO A 16 -19.51 -20.03 -29.06
N ASP A 17 -20.57 -19.29 -28.88
CA ASP A 17 -21.81 -19.70 -28.23
C ASP A 17 -21.79 -19.79 -26.67
N ALA A 18 -21.54 -18.66 -26.02
CA ALA A 18 -22.09 -18.43 -24.70
C ALA A 18 -23.39 -17.63 -24.87
N ALA A 19 -24.52 -18.34 -24.87
CA ALA A 19 -25.81 -17.73 -24.61
C ALA A 19 -25.69 -16.85 -23.35
N ALA A 20 -26.20 -15.61 -23.43
CA ALA A 20 -26.35 -14.60 -22.38
C ALA A 20 -25.58 -14.92 -21.06
N THR A 21 -24.27 -14.74 -21.05
CA THR A 21 -23.41 -15.04 -19.89
C THR A 21 -23.23 -13.83 -18.98
N GLY A 22 -24.23 -12.94 -18.91
CA GLY A 22 -24.22 -11.82 -17.98
C GLY A 22 -24.73 -12.24 -16.60
N THR A 23 -24.14 -11.68 -15.55
CA THR A 23 -24.66 -11.82 -14.19
C THR A 23 -25.58 -10.63 -13.91
N SER A 24 -26.80 -10.89 -13.44
CA SER A 24 -27.73 -9.87 -12.94
C SER A 24 -27.45 -9.57 -11.45
N ILE A 25 -27.79 -8.37 -11.00
CA ILE A 25 -27.62 -7.97 -9.60
C ILE A 25 -28.99 -7.62 -9.03
N GLU A 26 -29.31 -8.18 -7.90
CA GLU A 26 -30.54 -7.92 -7.18
C GLU A 26 -30.23 -7.35 -5.80
N ILE A 27 -30.76 -6.16 -5.52
CA ILE A 27 -30.65 -5.48 -4.23
C ILE A 27 -32.03 -5.47 -3.58
N ARG A 28 -32.13 -5.98 -2.34
CA ARG A 28 -33.38 -6.01 -1.56
C ARG A 28 -33.16 -5.42 -0.17
N ASN A 29 -34.00 -4.47 0.19
CA ASN A 29 -34.05 -3.84 1.52
C ASN A 29 -32.67 -3.33 2.01
N LEU A 30 -31.87 -2.77 1.09
CA LEU A 30 -30.54 -2.26 1.42
C LEU A 30 -30.62 -0.97 2.21
N THR A 31 -30.16 -0.98 3.44
CA THR A 31 -29.98 0.18 4.29
C THR A 31 -28.49 0.43 4.47
N VAL A 32 -28.02 1.66 4.21
CA VAL A 32 -26.61 2.04 4.31
C VAL A 32 -26.49 3.27 5.18
N ARG A 33 -25.60 3.24 6.16
CA ARG A 33 -25.27 4.34 7.07
C ARG A 33 -23.78 4.66 7.06
N ALA A 34 -23.44 5.94 7.02
CA ALA A 34 -22.08 6.45 7.19
C ALA A 34 -22.01 7.26 8.50
N GLY A 35 -21.52 6.63 9.57
CA GLY A 35 -21.67 7.17 10.92
C GLY A 35 -23.14 7.30 11.32
N GLU A 36 -23.57 8.52 11.66
CA GLU A 36 -24.97 8.82 11.99
C GLU A 36 -25.84 9.14 10.76
N ARG A 37 -25.23 9.38 9.60
CA ARG A 37 -25.94 9.75 8.38
C ARG A 37 -26.45 8.52 7.63
N ALA A 38 -27.77 8.43 7.41
CA ALA A 38 -28.35 7.47 6.48
C ALA A 38 -28.06 7.90 5.03
N LEU A 39 -27.61 6.96 4.21
CA LEU A 39 -27.35 7.14 2.77
C LEU A 39 -28.43 6.45 1.93
N LEU A 40 -28.85 5.25 2.36
CA LEU A 40 -29.95 4.48 1.77
C LEU A 40 -30.82 3.93 2.89
N ASP A 41 -32.13 3.82 2.64
CA ASP A 41 -33.10 3.25 3.56
C ASP A 41 -34.06 2.33 2.83
N ALA A 42 -33.98 1.01 3.16
CA ALA A 42 -34.75 -0.05 2.54
C ALA A 42 -34.78 0.02 0.99
N ALA A 43 -33.64 0.36 0.38
CA ALA A 43 -33.54 0.52 -1.07
C ALA A 43 -33.60 -0.83 -1.77
N ALA A 44 -34.26 -0.86 -2.93
CA ALA A 44 -34.33 -2.03 -3.81
C ALA A 44 -34.00 -1.59 -5.24
N ALA A 45 -33.26 -2.43 -5.97
CA ALA A 45 -32.95 -2.21 -7.38
C ALA A 45 -32.56 -3.54 -8.04
N THR A 46 -32.78 -3.63 -9.34
CA THR A 46 -32.34 -4.76 -10.17
C THR A 46 -31.51 -4.23 -11.33
N PHE A 47 -30.37 -4.90 -11.60
CA PHE A 47 -29.54 -4.65 -12.76
C PHE A 47 -29.56 -5.90 -13.61
N SER A 48 -30.05 -5.80 -14.84
CA SER A 48 -30.17 -6.97 -15.71
C SER A 48 -28.82 -7.36 -16.30
N ALA A 49 -28.71 -8.63 -16.65
CA ALA A 49 -27.49 -9.17 -17.24
C ALA A 49 -27.18 -8.50 -18.59
N GLY A 50 -25.92 -8.05 -18.77
CA GLY A 50 -25.45 -7.48 -20.02
C GLY A 50 -25.91 -6.04 -20.32
N GLU A 51 -26.48 -5.30 -19.34
CA GLU A 51 -26.86 -3.91 -19.47
C GLU A 51 -25.73 -2.94 -19.06
N ILE A 52 -25.75 -1.75 -19.62
CA ILE A 52 -25.04 -0.57 -19.13
C ILE A 52 -26.03 0.27 -18.32
N VAL A 53 -25.86 0.31 -17.00
CA VAL A 53 -26.69 1.11 -16.10
C VAL A 53 -25.91 2.30 -15.59
N LEU A 54 -26.48 3.51 -15.79
CA LEU A 54 -25.91 4.74 -15.27
C LEU A 54 -26.51 5.05 -13.90
N LEU A 55 -25.68 5.12 -12.87
CA LEU A 55 -26.08 5.48 -11.51
C LEU A 55 -25.76 6.96 -11.26
N LEU A 56 -26.80 7.78 -11.19
CA LEU A 56 -26.70 9.22 -10.97
C LEU A 56 -27.15 9.62 -9.56
N GLY A 57 -26.84 10.85 -9.18
CA GLY A 57 -27.24 11.45 -7.92
C GLY A 57 -26.32 12.60 -7.54
N CYS A 58 -26.75 13.45 -6.60
CA CYS A 58 -25.96 14.58 -6.12
C CYS A 58 -24.58 14.16 -5.58
N SER A 59 -23.64 15.12 -5.53
CA SER A 59 -22.36 14.87 -4.89
C SER A 59 -22.52 14.55 -3.40
N GLY A 60 -21.79 13.54 -2.91
CA GLY A 60 -21.84 13.13 -1.51
C GLY A 60 -23.09 12.35 -1.08
N VAL A 61 -23.95 11.93 -2.02
CA VAL A 61 -25.17 11.14 -1.70
C VAL A 61 -24.87 9.67 -1.37
N GLY A 62 -23.65 9.16 -1.65
CA GLY A 62 -23.26 7.79 -1.33
C GLY A 62 -23.06 6.87 -2.53
N LYS A 63 -23.00 7.38 -3.77
CA LYS A 63 -22.80 6.58 -5.00
C LYS A 63 -21.54 5.69 -4.92
N SER A 64 -20.39 6.27 -4.61
CA SER A 64 -19.13 5.52 -4.49
C SER A 64 -19.12 4.56 -3.29
N VAL A 65 -19.94 4.86 -2.24
CA VAL A 65 -20.13 3.92 -1.12
C VAL A 65 -20.89 2.68 -1.59
N LEU A 66 -22.02 2.87 -2.31
CA LEU A 66 -22.77 1.78 -2.90
C LEU A 66 -21.91 0.94 -3.84
N LEU A 67 -21.12 1.60 -4.69
CA LEU A 67 -20.19 0.91 -5.60
C LEU A 67 -19.15 0.08 -4.82
N LYS A 68 -18.60 0.60 -3.74
CA LYS A 68 -17.66 -0.14 -2.88
C LYS A 68 -18.32 -1.32 -2.16
N ILE A 69 -19.59 -1.19 -1.75
CA ILE A 69 -20.36 -2.30 -1.19
C ILE A 69 -20.55 -3.38 -2.25
N LEU A 70 -21.01 -3.02 -3.45
CA LEU A 70 -21.17 -3.98 -4.57
C LEU A 70 -19.85 -4.63 -4.98
N ALA A 71 -18.73 -3.95 -4.79
CA ALA A 71 -17.40 -4.49 -5.06
C ALA A 71 -16.85 -5.40 -3.93
N GLY A 72 -17.57 -5.56 -2.82
CA GLY A 72 -17.09 -6.32 -1.66
C GLY A 72 -15.89 -5.67 -0.95
N LEU A 73 -15.71 -4.35 -1.08
CA LEU A 73 -14.63 -3.59 -0.47
C LEU A 73 -14.96 -3.09 0.93
N ILE A 74 -16.25 -3.05 1.26
CA ILE A 74 -16.78 -2.69 2.57
C ILE A 74 -17.39 -3.94 3.18
N ASP A 75 -16.88 -4.34 4.32
CA ASP A 75 -17.39 -5.42 5.15
C ASP A 75 -17.98 -4.88 6.45
N ASP A 76 -18.60 -5.74 7.25
CA ASP A 76 -19.22 -5.38 8.54
C ASP A 76 -18.23 -4.81 9.56
N SER A 77 -16.93 -5.02 9.35
CA SER A 77 -15.85 -4.50 10.20
C SER A 77 -15.37 -3.10 9.80
N HIS A 78 -15.92 -2.54 8.71
CA HIS A 78 -15.47 -1.25 8.19
C HIS A 78 -15.83 -0.10 9.12
N ALA A 79 -14.81 0.55 9.68
CA ALA A 79 -15.01 1.64 10.62
C ALA A 79 -15.71 2.83 9.95
N GLY A 80 -16.98 3.03 10.30
CA GLY A 80 -17.74 4.21 9.89
C GLY A 80 -18.79 4.00 8.79
N ILE A 81 -18.85 2.84 8.13
CA ILE A 81 -19.92 2.49 7.19
C ILE A 81 -20.55 1.18 7.63
N GLN A 82 -21.85 1.21 7.83
CA GLN A 82 -22.63 0.02 8.17
C GLN A 82 -23.70 -0.17 7.11
N TYR A 83 -23.92 -1.41 6.68
CA TYR A 83 -25.01 -1.72 5.77
C TYR A 83 -25.71 -3.01 6.20
N SER A 84 -26.98 -3.11 5.85
CA SER A 84 -27.81 -4.30 6.04
C SER A 84 -28.74 -4.44 4.86
N GLY A 85 -29.17 -5.67 4.57
CA GLY A 85 -29.99 -6.00 3.42
C GLY A 85 -29.37 -7.13 2.62
N ASP A 86 -30.02 -7.52 1.54
CA ASP A 86 -29.60 -8.62 0.68
C ASP A 86 -29.13 -8.10 -0.68
N ILE A 87 -27.92 -8.48 -1.06
CA ILE A 87 -27.33 -8.20 -2.37
C ILE A 87 -26.94 -9.54 -2.99
N ALA A 88 -27.56 -9.88 -4.10
CA ALA A 88 -27.31 -11.13 -4.81
C ALA A 88 -26.85 -10.89 -6.24
N PHE A 89 -25.80 -11.58 -6.62
CA PHE A 89 -25.32 -11.73 -8.00
C PHE A 89 -25.84 -13.06 -8.54
N ILE A 90 -26.68 -13.00 -9.57
CA ILE A 90 -27.35 -14.16 -10.16
C ILE A 90 -26.76 -14.41 -11.53
N ALA A 91 -25.99 -15.49 -11.65
CA ALA A 91 -25.41 -15.91 -12.92
C ALA A 91 -26.46 -16.50 -13.87
N ALA A 92 -26.13 -16.63 -15.15
CA ALA A 92 -27.04 -17.16 -16.17
C ALA A 92 -27.52 -18.60 -15.88
N ASP A 93 -26.75 -19.37 -15.12
CA ASP A 93 -27.11 -20.71 -14.67
C ASP A 93 -28.03 -20.74 -13.43
N GLY A 94 -28.46 -19.55 -12.95
CA GLY A 94 -29.27 -19.40 -11.76
C GLY A 94 -28.47 -19.45 -10.44
N THR A 95 -27.17 -19.63 -10.49
CA THR A 95 -26.32 -19.62 -9.29
C THR A 95 -26.38 -18.24 -8.63
N ARG A 96 -26.75 -18.21 -7.35
CA ARG A 96 -26.81 -16.98 -6.53
C ARG A 96 -25.56 -16.87 -5.67
N ARG A 97 -24.89 -15.72 -5.73
CA ARG A 97 -23.67 -15.39 -4.96
C ARG A 97 -23.89 -14.11 -4.19
N GLY A 98 -23.42 -14.05 -2.95
CA GLY A 98 -23.41 -12.83 -2.15
C GLY A 98 -22.16 -11.99 -2.39
N VAL A 99 -22.15 -10.78 -1.84
CA VAL A 99 -21.00 -9.85 -1.91
C VAL A 99 -19.73 -10.42 -1.25
N SER A 100 -19.91 -11.23 -0.19
CA SER A 100 -18.79 -11.80 0.59
C SER A 100 -18.25 -13.11 0.05
N ASP A 101 -18.78 -13.61 -1.06
CA ASP A 101 -18.36 -14.90 -1.62
C ASP A 101 -16.96 -14.82 -2.22
N ALA A 102 -16.14 -15.85 -2.01
CA ALA A 102 -14.75 -15.92 -2.48
C ALA A 102 -14.61 -15.84 -4.01
N SER A 103 -15.66 -16.17 -4.77
CA SER A 103 -15.73 -16.09 -6.22
C SER A 103 -16.55 -14.89 -6.71
N HIS A 104 -16.41 -13.77 -6.05
CA HIS A 104 -17.14 -12.53 -6.37
C HIS A 104 -16.86 -12.08 -7.82
N PRO A 105 -17.89 -11.94 -8.68
CA PRO A 105 -17.71 -11.77 -10.12
C PRO A 105 -17.49 -10.31 -10.54
N VAL A 106 -16.98 -9.46 -9.67
CA VAL A 106 -16.93 -8.01 -9.87
C VAL A 106 -15.53 -7.48 -10.05
N SER A 107 -15.33 -6.66 -11.08
CA SER A 107 -14.14 -5.82 -11.26
C SER A 107 -14.49 -4.35 -11.15
N VAL A 108 -13.53 -3.50 -10.73
CA VAL A 108 -13.74 -2.06 -10.54
C VAL A 108 -12.71 -1.25 -11.32
N VAL A 109 -13.21 -0.22 -12.00
CA VAL A 109 -12.43 0.88 -12.58
C VAL A 109 -12.62 2.09 -11.69
N PHE A 110 -11.58 2.48 -10.98
CA PHE A 110 -11.62 3.57 -9.99
C PHE A 110 -11.39 4.93 -10.64
N GLN A 111 -11.92 5.99 -10.04
CA GLN A 111 -11.78 7.38 -10.47
C GLN A 111 -10.31 7.80 -10.66
N ASN A 112 -9.42 7.41 -9.76
CA ASN A 112 -7.98 7.67 -9.83
C ASN A 112 -7.21 6.54 -10.54
N PHE A 113 -7.87 5.78 -11.44
CA PHE A 113 -7.33 4.65 -12.19
C PHE A 113 -6.81 3.51 -11.31
N ALA A 114 -6.33 3.78 -10.12
CA ALA A 114 -5.75 2.85 -9.14
C ALA A 114 -4.67 1.92 -9.75
N LEU A 115 -3.88 2.45 -10.67
CA LEU A 115 -2.78 1.73 -11.32
C LEU A 115 -1.61 1.57 -10.36
N LEU A 116 -0.90 0.45 -10.50
CA LEU A 116 0.31 0.17 -9.73
C LEU A 116 1.49 0.80 -10.47
N ASP A 117 1.97 1.95 -9.99
CA ASP A 117 2.97 2.80 -10.67
C ASP A 117 4.34 2.13 -10.78
N GLU A 118 4.66 1.22 -9.85
CA GLU A 118 5.88 0.41 -9.84
C GLU A 118 5.87 -0.72 -10.89
N LEU A 119 4.73 -0.93 -11.56
CA LEU A 119 4.55 -1.95 -12.60
C LEU A 119 4.45 -1.30 -13.97
N SER A 120 4.95 -1.99 -15.01
CA SER A 120 4.70 -1.59 -16.41
C SER A 120 3.23 -1.80 -16.78
N PRO A 121 2.72 -1.20 -17.89
CA PRO A 121 1.36 -1.43 -18.34
C PRO A 121 1.02 -2.92 -18.51
N VAL A 122 1.90 -3.69 -19.14
CA VAL A 122 1.73 -5.14 -19.29
C VAL A 122 1.63 -5.85 -17.94
N GLN A 123 2.44 -5.43 -16.96
CA GLN A 123 2.45 -6.04 -15.64
C GLN A 123 1.23 -5.66 -14.80
N ASN A 124 0.64 -4.47 -15.00
CA ASN A 124 -0.61 -4.07 -14.37
C ASN A 124 -1.78 -4.97 -14.81
N VAL A 125 -1.83 -5.40 -16.07
CA VAL A 125 -2.83 -6.34 -16.56
C VAL A 125 -2.47 -7.78 -16.17
N GLN A 126 -1.20 -8.14 -16.29
CA GLN A 126 -0.73 -9.50 -15.99
C GLN A 126 -0.96 -9.89 -14.52
N ILE A 127 -0.81 -8.97 -13.56
CA ILE A 127 -1.04 -9.27 -12.14
C ILE A 127 -2.50 -9.66 -11.88
N ALA A 128 -3.45 -9.02 -12.55
CA ALA A 128 -4.87 -9.38 -12.45
C ALA A 128 -5.14 -10.78 -13.03
N LEU A 129 -4.55 -11.10 -14.17
CA LEU A 129 -4.65 -12.43 -14.79
C LEU A 129 -3.98 -13.53 -13.97
N ASP A 130 -2.80 -13.27 -13.39
CA ASP A 130 -2.10 -14.24 -12.53
C ASP A 130 -2.92 -14.56 -11.27
N HIS A 131 -3.65 -13.58 -10.71
CA HIS A 131 -4.52 -13.79 -9.56
C HIS A 131 -5.86 -14.45 -9.94
N ALA A 132 -6.31 -14.29 -11.17
CA ALA A 132 -7.40 -15.06 -11.75
C ALA A 132 -6.99 -16.49 -12.18
N GLN A 133 -5.77 -16.93 -11.82
CA GLN A 133 -5.20 -18.27 -12.08
C GLN A 133 -5.00 -18.60 -13.58
N VAL A 134 -4.89 -17.60 -14.41
CA VAL A 134 -4.51 -17.80 -15.82
C VAL A 134 -3.05 -18.23 -15.93
N ARG A 135 -2.76 -19.25 -16.75
CA ARG A 135 -1.38 -19.71 -16.95
C ARG A 135 -0.48 -18.57 -17.44
N ARG A 136 0.70 -18.41 -16.83
CA ARG A 136 1.61 -17.26 -17.03
C ARG A 136 1.94 -16.92 -18.48
N LYS A 137 2.18 -17.94 -19.34
CA LYS A 137 2.47 -17.71 -20.76
C LYS A 137 1.26 -17.06 -21.45
N ILE A 138 0.07 -17.56 -21.17
CA ILE A 138 -1.20 -17.05 -21.68
C ILE A 138 -1.49 -15.65 -21.11
N ALA A 139 -1.27 -15.44 -19.80
CA ALA A 139 -1.50 -14.17 -19.15
C ALA A 139 -0.68 -13.02 -19.77
N ARG A 140 0.57 -13.27 -20.12
CA ARG A 140 1.42 -12.25 -20.76
C ARG A 140 0.97 -11.94 -22.19
N SER A 141 0.69 -12.96 -23.01
CA SER A 141 0.20 -12.77 -24.38
C SER A 141 -1.12 -12.01 -24.37
N ARG A 142 -2.10 -12.49 -23.57
CA ARG A 142 -3.41 -11.86 -23.45
C ARG A 142 -3.33 -10.42 -22.92
N ALA A 143 -2.42 -10.13 -21.97
CA ALA A 143 -2.21 -8.75 -21.50
C ALA A 143 -1.68 -7.85 -22.64
N THR A 144 -0.72 -8.35 -23.45
CA THR A 144 -0.16 -7.58 -24.56
C THR A 144 -1.18 -7.35 -25.68
N GLU A 145 -1.95 -8.37 -26.03
CA GLU A 145 -3.03 -8.30 -27.03
C GLU A 145 -4.10 -7.29 -26.61
N LEU A 146 -4.58 -7.40 -25.36
CA LEU A 146 -5.60 -6.50 -24.83
C LEU A 146 -5.13 -5.04 -24.79
N LEU A 147 -3.87 -4.80 -24.45
CA LEU A 147 -3.30 -3.44 -24.45
C LEU A 147 -3.14 -2.89 -25.87
N ALA A 148 -2.83 -3.74 -26.86
CA ALA A 148 -2.79 -3.36 -28.26
C ALA A 148 -4.20 -3.00 -28.76
N ASP A 149 -5.20 -3.82 -28.49
CA ASP A 149 -6.61 -3.57 -28.83
C ASP A 149 -7.10 -2.23 -28.26
N LEU A 150 -6.72 -1.93 -27.01
CA LEU A 150 -7.09 -0.69 -26.32
C LEU A 150 -6.14 0.48 -26.60
N ARG A 151 -5.18 0.31 -27.50
CA ARG A 151 -4.19 1.33 -27.91
C ARG A 151 -3.43 1.94 -26.72
N VAL A 152 -3.01 1.09 -25.77
CA VAL A 152 -2.20 1.50 -24.62
C VAL A 152 -0.72 1.22 -24.92
N PRO A 153 0.17 2.22 -24.84
CA PRO A 153 1.61 2.03 -25.03
C PRO A 153 2.18 1.08 -23.98
N THR A 154 3.02 0.13 -24.41
CA THR A 154 3.65 -0.87 -23.51
C THR A 154 5.13 -0.60 -23.26
N ASP A 155 5.72 0.34 -23.98
CA ASP A 155 7.13 0.75 -23.96
C ASP A 155 7.44 1.81 -22.90
N ARG A 156 6.41 2.38 -22.27
CA ARG A 156 6.52 3.46 -21.29
C ARG A 156 6.18 2.99 -19.89
N ALA A 157 6.70 3.71 -18.88
CA ALA A 157 6.29 3.50 -17.49
C ALA A 157 4.83 3.94 -17.27
N THR A 158 4.11 3.24 -16.40
CA THR A 158 2.69 3.52 -16.11
C THR A 158 2.46 4.98 -15.66
N ALA A 159 3.36 5.53 -14.86
CA ALA A 159 3.27 6.88 -14.32
C ALA A 159 3.42 8.00 -15.37
N VAL A 160 3.98 7.72 -16.57
CA VAL A 160 4.15 8.73 -17.63
C VAL A 160 3.09 8.63 -18.73
N LEU A 161 2.11 7.76 -18.60
CA LEU A 161 0.97 7.66 -19.50
C LEU A 161 0.06 8.88 -19.37
N SER A 162 -0.56 9.33 -20.47
CA SER A 162 -1.60 10.36 -20.40
C SER A 162 -2.84 9.85 -19.65
N GLY A 163 -3.68 10.76 -19.11
CA GLY A 163 -4.90 10.38 -18.37
C GLY A 163 -5.80 9.42 -19.15
N GLY A 164 -6.03 9.65 -20.45
CA GLY A 164 -6.80 8.74 -21.28
C GLY A 164 -6.11 7.39 -21.52
N GLN A 165 -4.77 7.34 -21.56
CA GLN A 165 -4.03 6.08 -21.64
C GLN A 165 -4.09 5.31 -20.30
N GLN A 166 -3.98 6.01 -19.18
CA GLN A 166 -4.15 5.43 -17.85
C GLN A 166 -5.57 4.87 -17.66
N GLN A 167 -6.58 5.59 -18.13
CA GLN A 167 -7.97 5.11 -18.09
C GLN A 167 -8.15 3.84 -18.89
N ARG A 168 -7.63 3.80 -20.13
CA ARG A 168 -7.69 2.60 -20.98
C ARG A 168 -6.93 1.42 -20.35
N LEU A 169 -5.79 1.68 -19.68
CA LEU A 169 -5.06 0.67 -18.93
C LEU A 169 -5.87 0.14 -17.72
N ALA A 170 -6.55 1.02 -16.98
CA ALA A 170 -7.42 0.63 -15.88
C ALA A 170 -8.59 -0.24 -16.35
N ILE A 171 -9.21 0.12 -17.49
CA ILE A 171 -10.25 -0.70 -18.14
C ILE A 171 -9.67 -2.05 -18.56
N ALA A 172 -8.50 -2.08 -19.25
CA ALA A 172 -7.82 -3.32 -19.63
C ALA A 172 -7.61 -4.25 -18.44
N ARG A 173 -7.11 -3.70 -17.33
CA ARG A 173 -6.89 -4.47 -16.10
C ARG A 173 -8.18 -5.03 -15.50
N ALA A 174 -9.26 -4.24 -15.52
CA ALA A 174 -10.56 -4.65 -14.98
C ALA A 174 -11.22 -5.75 -15.82
N ILE A 175 -11.10 -5.67 -17.15
CA ILE A 175 -11.74 -6.66 -18.04
C ILE A 175 -10.91 -7.93 -18.26
N ALA A 176 -9.60 -7.88 -18.02
CA ALA A 176 -8.70 -9.02 -18.26
C ALA A 176 -9.07 -10.30 -17.52
N PRO A 177 -9.47 -10.28 -16.22
CA PRO A 177 -9.85 -11.46 -15.45
C PRO A 177 -11.14 -12.14 -15.91
N ASN A 178 -11.83 -11.59 -16.90
CA ASN A 178 -13.13 -12.05 -17.38
C ASN A 178 -14.25 -11.95 -16.33
N ALA A 179 -14.26 -10.85 -15.55
CA ALA A 179 -15.32 -10.57 -14.59
C ALA A 179 -16.68 -10.38 -15.31
N ASP A 180 -17.75 -10.89 -14.73
CA ASP A 180 -19.10 -10.80 -15.28
C ASP A 180 -19.72 -9.40 -15.10
N VAL A 181 -19.29 -8.70 -14.05
CA VAL A 181 -19.75 -7.36 -13.69
C VAL A 181 -18.56 -6.41 -13.64
N VAL A 182 -18.69 -5.23 -14.25
CA VAL A 182 -17.69 -4.17 -14.19
C VAL A 182 -18.33 -2.91 -13.63
N LEU A 183 -17.77 -2.41 -12.54
CA LEU A 183 -18.18 -1.17 -11.90
C LEU A 183 -17.21 -0.05 -12.30
N TYR A 184 -17.74 1.09 -12.73
CA TYR A 184 -16.96 2.25 -13.12
C TYR A 184 -17.26 3.42 -12.19
N ASP A 185 -16.26 3.92 -11.49
CA ASP A 185 -16.37 5.11 -10.63
C ASP A 185 -15.77 6.32 -11.36
N GLU A 186 -16.63 7.22 -11.84
CA GLU A 186 -16.26 8.45 -12.55
C GLU A 186 -15.30 8.23 -13.74
N PRO A 187 -15.62 7.36 -14.72
CA PRO A 187 -14.68 6.93 -15.77
C PRO A 187 -14.25 8.05 -16.73
N THR A 188 -14.97 9.15 -16.82
CA THR A 188 -14.68 10.30 -17.68
C THR A 188 -14.18 11.53 -16.94
N SER A 189 -14.11 11.47 -15.61
CA SER A 189 -13.71 12.59 -14.75
C SER A 189 -12.28 13.06 -15.05
N GLY A 190 -12.09 14.37 -15.22
CA GLY A 190 -10.79 14.98 -15.49
C GLY A 190 -10.25 14.76 -16.90
N LEU A 191 -11.03 14.18 -17.82
CA LEU A 191 -10.70 14.05 -19.22
C LEU A 191 -11.30 15.20 -20.05
N ASP A 192 -10.64 15.56 -21.14
CA ASP A 192 -11.22 16.44 -22.13
C ASP A 192 -12.40 15.77 -22.87
N ALA A 193 -13.31 16.54 -23.43
CA ALA A 193 -14.56 16.05 -24.04
C ALA A 193 -14.31 14.98 -25.13
N ARG A 194 -13.23 15.11 -25.92
CA ARG A 194 -12.89 14.15 -26.96
C ARG A 194 -12.43 12.83 -26.37
N THR A 195 -11.58 12.88 -25.35
CA THR A 195 -11.09 11.69 -24.66
C THR A 195 -12.19 11.02 -23.87
N ALA A 196 -13.08 11.79 -23.23
CA ALA A 196 -14.26 11.28 -22.53
C ALA A 196 -15.17 10.49 -23.47
N GLN A 197 -15.44 11.02 -24.67
CA GLN A 197 -16.23 10.32 -25.70
C GLN A 197 -15.54 9.01 -26.12
N GLN A 198 -14.22 9.01 -26.34
CA GLN A 198 -13.46 7.79 -26.69
C GLN A 198 -13.54 6.72 -25.59
N VAL A 199 -13.54 7.13 -24.33
CA VAL A 199 -13.71 6.20 -23.19
C VAL A 199 -15.14 5.66 -23.16
N ALA A 200 -16.16 6.50 -23.40
CA ALA A 200 -17.54 6.04 -23.48
C ALA A 200 -17.74 5.02 -24.61
N ASP A 201 -17.24 5.30 -25.80
CA ASP A 201 -17.30 4.39 -26.95
C ASP A 201 -16.59 3.06 -26.64
N LEU A 202 -15.43 3.11 -25.97
CA LEU A 202 -14.70 1.93 -25.52
C LEU A 202 -15.49 1.08 -24.51
N ILE A 203 -16.15 1.72 -23.53
CA ILE A 203 -17.01 1.01 -22.56
C ILE A 203 -18.13 0.30 -23.31
N ARG A 204 -18.77 0.96 -24.27
CA ARG A 204 -19.85 0.37 -25.09
C ARG A 204 -19.34 -0.78 -25.95
N GLU A 205 -18.20 -0.62 -26.64
CA GLU A 205 -17.59 -1.67 -27.46
C GLU A 205 -17.21 -2.89 -26.62
N THR A 206 -16.57 -2.69 -25.47
CA THR A 206 -16.17 -3.79 -24.58
C THR A 206 -17.40 -4.50 -24.00
N GLN A 207 -18.45 -3.76 -23.64
CA GLN A 207 -19.69 -4.36 -23.14
C GLN A 207 -20.37 -5.20 -24.24
N GLN A 208 -20.49 -4.71 -25.46
CA GLN A 208 -21.06 -5.45 -26.58
C GLN A 208 -20.28 -6.72 -26.92
N ARG A 209 -18.94 -6.62 -26.90
CA ARG A 209 -18.05 -7.75 -27.21
C ARG A 209 -18.10 -8.84 -26.15
N TYR A 210 -18.20 -8.46 -24.87
CA TYR A 210 -18.10 -9.41 -23.76
C TYR A 210 -19.43 -9.65 -23.01
N ARG A 211 -20.50 -8.95 -23.38
CA ARG A 211 -21.85 -9.01 -22.79
C ARG A 211 -21.87 -8.94 -21.25
N ARG A 212 -21.03 -8.08 -20.67
CA ARG A 212 -20.91 -7.89 -19.23
C ARG A 212 -21.93 -6.89 -18.71
N THR A 213 -22.35 -7.06 -17.46
CA THR A 213 -23.14 -6.06 -16.76
C THR A 213 -22.25 -4.92 -16.32
N SER A 214 -22.57 -3.69 -16.70
CA SER A 214 -21.77 -2.49 -16.40
C SER A 214 -22.56 -1.48 -15.61
N ILE A 215 -22.05 -1.07 -14.45
CA ILE A 215 -22.64 0.01 -13.63
C ILE A 215 -21.67 1.19 -13.63
N LEU A 216 -22.10 2.33 -14.15
CA LEU A 216 -21.31 3.53 -14.27
C LEU A 216 -21.82 4.58 -13.28
N VAL A 217 -21.00 4.97 -12.33
CA VAL A 217 -21.22 6.13 -11.46
C VAL A 217 -20.54 7.33 -12.07
N THR A 218 -21.27 8.44 -12.29
CA THR A 218 -20.70 9.64 -12.89
C THR A 218 -21.48 10.90 -12.57
N HIS A 219 -20.83 12.04 -12.79
CA HIS A 219 -21.43 13.36 -12.90
C HIS A 219 -21.58 13.82 -14.35
N ASP A 220 -20.86 13.17 -15.29
CA ASP A 220 -20.91 13.42 -16.73
C ASP A 220 -22.03 12.59 -17.37
N TYR A 221 -23.28 13.03 -17.13
CA TYR A 221 -24.43 12.37 -17.72
C TYR A 221 -24.60 12.67 -19.21
N GLU A 222 -24.07 13.79 -19.71
CA GLU A 222 -24.20 14.17 -21.12
C GLU A 222 -23.47 13.21 -22.06
N THR A 223 -22.25 12.81 -21.70
CA THR A 223 -21.45 11.87 -22.47
C THR A 223 -21.93 10.44 -22.30
N LEU A 224 -22.20 10.03 -21.05
CA LEU A 224 -22.43 8.61 -20.72
C LEU A 224 -23.89 8.16 -20.88
N SER A 225 -24.89 9.07 -20.88
CA SER A 225 -26.29 8.69 -21.15
C SER A 225 -26.47 8.12 -22.57
N ARG A 226 -25.62 8.50 -23.53
CA ARG A 226 -25.68 8.01 -24.92
C ARG A 226 -25.38 6.51 -25.04
N ILE A 227 -24.61 5.96 -24.10
CA ILE A 227 -24.24 4.56 -24.09
C ILE A 227 -25.04 3.74 -23.09
N ALA A 228 -25.79 4.38 -22.19
CA ALA A 228 -26.58 3.74 -21.15
C ALA A 228 -27.85 3.10 -21.71
N ASP A 229 -28.20 1.92 -21.17
CA ASP A 229 -29.46 1.25 -21.45
C ASP A 229 -30.54 1.67 -20.46
N ARG A 230 -30.15 1.94 -19.18
CA ARG A 230 -31.02 2.40 -18.09
C ARG A 230 -30.30 3.43 -17.22
N ILE A 231 -31.08 4.30 -16.59
CA ILE A 231 -30.60 5.28 -15.61
C ILE A 231 -31.30 5.04 -14.28
N ILE A 232 -30.51 4.89 -13.22
CA ILE A 232 -30.98 4.79 -11.83
C ILE A 232 -30.50 6.02 -11.08
N LEU A 233 -31.42 6.73 -10.42
CA LEU A 233 -31.14 7.87 -9.60
C LEU A 233 -31.07 7.45 -8.14
N LEU A 234 -30.00 7.84 -7.45
CA LEU A 234 -29.91 7.77 -5.99
C LEU A 234 -30.57 9.03 -5.42
N ASP A 235 -31.84 8.88 -5.01
CA ASP A 235 -32.63 9.97 -4.46
C ASP A 235 -32.24 10.25 -3.00
N HIS A 236 -31.67 11.42 -2.78
CA HIS A 236 -31.22 11.84 -1.45
C HIS A 236 -32.36 12.24 -0.52
N THR A 237 -33.57 12.50 -1.05
CA THR A 237 -34.73 12.90 -0.27
C THR A 237 -35.43 11.68 0.34
N ASN A 238 -35.64 10.67 -0.48
CA ASN A 238 -36.29 9.43 -0.07
C ASN A 238 -35.29 8.30 0.32
N LEU A 239 -33.99 8.53 0.17
CA LEU A 239 -32.91 7.58 0.43
C LEU A 239 -33.08 6.24 -0.31
N ARG A 240 -33.60 6.29 -1.54
CA ARG A 240 -33.95 5.13 -2.37
C ARG A 240 -33.28 5.19 -3.74
N LEU A 241 -33.25 4.04 -4.39
CA LEU A 241 -32.85 3.90 -5.78
C LEU A 241 -34.12 3.98 -6.65
N VAL A 242 -34.19 4.94 -7.57
CA VAL A 242 -35.36 5.19 -8.43
C VAL A 242 -34.92 5.08 -9.89
N GLU A 243 -35.57 4.22 -10.66
CA GLU A 243 -35.35 4.14 -12.10
C GLU A 243 -35.97 5.33 -12.81
N LEU A 244 -35.20 5.99 -13.70
CA LEU A 244 -35.66 7.13 -14.47
C LEU A 244 -36.13 6.65 -15.85
N PRO A 245 -37.43 6.86 -16.19
CA PRO A 245 -37.95 6.54 -17.51
C PRO A 245 -37.22 7.30 -18.63
N LYS A 246 -37.07 6.71 -19.82
CA LYS A 246 -36.32 7.29 -20.94
C LYS A 246 -36.86 8.67 -21.38
N GLU A 247 -38.17 8.90 -21.23
CA GLU A 247 -38.83 10.17 -21.55
C GLU A 247 -38.33 11.33 -20.68
N LYS A 248 -37.81 11.05 -19.49
CA LYS A 248 -37.28 12.04 -18.54
C LYS A 248 -35.77 12.26 -18.63
N TRP A 249 -35.09 11.61 -19.55
CA TRP A 249 -33.62 11.75 -19.69
C TRP A 249 -33.23 13.15 -20.20
N SER A 250 -34.08 13.84 -20.94
CA SER A 250 -33.89 15.23 -21.34
C SER A 250 -33.86 16.20 -20.15
N ASP A 251 -34.52 15.86 -19.04
CA ASP A 251 -34.66 16.70 -17.84
C ASP A 251 -33.74 16.27 -16.69
N LEU A 252 -32.67 15.51 -16.98
CA LEU A 252 -31.70 15.05 -15.99
C LEU A 252 -31.17 16.15 -15.06
N PRO A 253 -30.85 17.39 -15.54
CA PRO A 253 -30.44 18.48 -14.66
C PRO A 253 -31.47 18.83 -13.59
N ALA A 254 -32.73 18.78 -13.91
CA ALA A 254 -33.83 19.07 -12.97
C ALA A 254 -34.03 17.90 -11.99
N ALA A 255 -33.86 16.65 -12.46
CA ALA A 255 -34.03 15.46 -11.63
C ALA A 255 -32.91 15.28 -10.60
N LEU A 256 -31.71 15.81 -10.86
CA LEU A 256 -30.56 15.73 -9.94
C LEU A 256 -30.73 16.63 -8.71
N GLY A 257 -31.55 17.69 -8.77
CA GLY A 257 -31.82 18.59 -7.65
C GLY A 257 -30.56 19.35 -7.15
N THR A 258 -30.78 20.22 -6.17
CA THR A 258 -29.71 20.94 -5.48
C THR A 258 -29.08 20.02 -4.43
N PRO A 259 -27.72 19.96 -4.30
CA PRO A 259 -27.08 19.15 -3.28
C PRO A 259 -27.61 19.56 -1.89
N PRO A 260 -27.93 18.61 -1.01
CA PRO A 260 -28.33 18.91 0.34
C PRO A 260 -27.24 19.76 1.00
N ARG A 261 -27.62 20.93 1.54
CA ARG A 261 -26.73 21.66 2.44
C ARG A 261 -26.31 20.68 3.52
N ALA A 262 -24.99 20.49 3.66
CA ALA A 262 -24.46 19.71 4.76
C ALA A 262 -25.04 20.29 6.05
N ALA A 263 -26.02 19.60 6.62
CA ALA A 263 -26.47 19.90 7.96
C ALA A 263 -25.29 19.54 8.87
N THR A 264 -24.51 20.54 9.23
CA THR A 264 -23.56 20.48 10.33
C THR A 264 -24.39 20.54 11.62
N ASP A 265 -25.18 19.53 11.87
CA ASP A 265 -25.67 19.26 13.21
C ASP A 265 -24.47 18.78 14.03
N VAL A 266 -23.71 19.76 14.51
CA VAL A 266 -22.75 19.55 15.58
C VAL A 266 -23.58 19.23 16.82
N ILE A 267 -23.92 17.94 16.99
CA ILE A 267 -24.48 17.47 18.25
C ILE A 267 -23.42 17.80 19.32
N ALA A 268 -23.77 18.74 20.17
CA ALA A 268 -22.92 19.16 21.28
C ALA A 268 -22.89 18.00 22.30
N HIS A 269 -21.98 17.04 22.06
CA HIS A 269 -21.71 15.98 23.04
C HIS A 269 -21.27 16.60 24.36
N SER A 270 -21.83 16.13 25.47
CA SER A 270 -21.39 16.52 26.80
C SER A 270 -19.89 16.21 27.00
N ALA A 271 -19.22 16.98 27.84
CA ALA A 271 -17.80 16.76 28.12
C ALA A 271 -17.51 15.30 28.57
N GLY A 272 -18.44 14.70 29.31
CA GLY A 272 -18.34 13.29 29.75
C GLY A 272 -18.39 12.28 28.59
N GLU A 273 -19.27 12.53 27.59
CA GLU A 273 -19.34 11.65 26.41
C GLU A 273 -18.09 11.77 25.53
N ARG A 274 -17.52 12.97 25.42
CA ARG A 274 -16.24 13.18 24.71
C ARG A 274 -15.09 12.40 25.37
N ILE A 275 -15.00 12.42 26.71
CA ILE A 275 -14.00 11.66 27.45
C ILE A 275 -14.24 10.17 27.29
N LYS A 276 -15.47 9.69 27.45
CA LYS A 276 -15.82 8.28 27.24
C LYS A 276 -15.47 7.79 25.83
N GLN A 277 -15.82 8.56 24.81
CA GLN A 277 -15.47 8.23 23.41
C GLN A 277 -13.95 8.30 23.16
N ALA A 278 -13.23 9.22 23.80
CA ALA A 278 -11.77 9.28 23.72
C ALA A 278 -11.12 8.06 24.36
N CYS A 279 -11.59 7.65 25.57
CA CYS A 279 -11.13 6.42 26.24
C CYS A 279 -11.44 5.16 25.43
N LEU A 280 -12.64 5.03 24.89
CA LEU A 280 -13.02 3.90 24.04
C LEU A 280 -12.15 3.85 22.77
N ARG A 281 -11.93 4.98 22.10
CA ARG A 281 -11.03 5.06 20.95
C ARG A 281 -9.59 4.70 21.29
N PHE A 282 -9.11 5.12 22.47
CA PHE A 282 -7.79 4.75 22.96
C PHE A 282 -7.69 3.24 23.22
N LEU A 283 -8.66 2.65 23.94
CA LEU A 283 -8.69 1.22 24.23
C LEU A 283 -8.78 0.37 22.96
N THR A 284 -9.65 0.75 22.02
CA THR A 284 -9.78 0.05 20.73
C THR A 284 -8.47 0.12 19.93
N ARG A 285 -7.84 1.29 19.86
CA ARG A 285 -6.56 1.46 19.17
C ARG A 285 -5.43 0.66 19.82
N SER A 286 -5.41 0.61 21.17
CA SER A 286 -4.43 -0.18 21.92
C SER A 286 -4.66 -1.67 21.74
N GLY A 287 -5.93 -2.13 21.74
CA GLY A 287 -6.28 -3.53 21.46
C GLY A 287 -5.82 -3.98 20.06
N LEU A 288 -6.08 -3.16 19.04
CA LEU A 288 -5.61 -3.42 17.67
C LEU A 288 -4.07 -3.47 17.56
N LEU A 289 -3.34 -2.66 18.35
CA LEU A 289 -1.88 -2.73 18.42
C LEU A 289 -1.40 -4.05 18.98
N VAL A 290 -2.00 -4.50 20.09
CA VAL A 290 -1.66 -5.79 20.73
C VAL A 290 -1.93 -6.93 19.77
N GLU A 291 -3.08 -6.93 19.10
CA GLU A 291 -3.43 -7.92 18.09
C GLU A 291 -2.41 -7.97 16.95
N GLU A 292 -2.02 -6.80 16.41
CA GLU A 292 -1.03 -6.71 15.34
C GLU A 292 0.34 -7.25 15.77
N VAL A 293 0.75 -7.01 17.02
CA VAL A 293 2.02 -7.54 17.58
C VAL A 293 1.93 -9.06 17.75
N LEU A 294 0.81 -9.57 18.25
CA LEU A 294 0.59 -11.02 18.40
C LEU A 294 0.53 -11.75 17.05
N LEU A 295 -0.01 -11.09 16.02
CA LEU A 295 -0.08 -11.62 14.66
C LEU A 295 1.21 -11.39 13.84
N LEU A 296 2.22 -10.72 14.42
CA LEU A 296 3.49 -10.44 13.73
C LEU A 296 4.18 -11.71 13.21
N PRO A 297 4.30 -12.82 13.98
CA PRO A 297 4.91 -14.06 13.47
C PRO A 297 4.19 -14.62 12.24
N PHE A 298 2.85 -14.57 12.23
CA PHE A 298 2.05 -14.99 11.07
C PHE A 298 2.21 -14.04 9.87
N SER A 299 2.46 -12.76 10.14
CA SER A 299 2.71 -11.75 9.09
C SER A 299 4.07 -11.92 8.43
N LEU A 300 5.02 -12.57 9.09
CA LEU A 300 6.32 -12.94 8.54
C LEU A 300 6.27 -14.21 7.67
N LEU A 301 5.18 -14.99 7.71
CA LEU A 301 5.06 -16.13 6.84
C LEU A 301 4.79 -15.68 5.39
N PRO A 302 5.62 -16.11 4.42
CA PRO A 302 5.48 -15.69 3.02
C PRO A 302 4.33 -16.45 2.32
N LEU A 303 3.11 -16.28 2.82
CA LEU A 303 1.90 -16.91 2.28
C LEU A 303 1.41 -16.17 1.02
N TRP A 304 2.32 -15.97 0.06
CA TRP A 304 1.99 -15.33 -1.20
C TRP A 304 1.33 -16.32 -2.14
N ARG A 305 0.24 -15.91 -2.78
CA ARG A 305 -0.40 -16.69 -3.85
C ARG A 305 0.54 -16.86 -5.06
N SER A 306 1.39 -15.86 -5.31
CA SER A 306 2.44 -15.89 -6.33
C SER A 306 3.78 -15.43 -5.76
N TRP A 307 4.76 -16.35 -5.68
CA TRP A 307 6.13 -16.07 -5.21
C TRP A 307 6.84 -14.98 -6.03
N ARG A 308 6.54 -14.92 -7.33
CA ARG A 308 7.12 -13.91 -8.22
C ARG A 308 6.75 -12.50 -7.80
N TRP A 309 5.48 -12.26 -7.52
CA TRP A 309 5.00 -10.95 -7.09
C TRP A 309 5.47 -10.63 -5.68
N GLY A 310 5.46 -11.60 -4.77
CA GLY A 310 5.99 -11.45 -3.42
C GLY A 310 7.46 -11.06 -3.42
N LEU A 311 8.30 -11.76 -4.18
CA LEU A 311 9.73 -11.44 -4.31
C LEU A 311 9.95 -10.07 -4.97
N ARG A 312 9.17 -9.72 -6.00
CA ARG A 312 9.24 -8.41 -6.65
C ARG A 312 8.96 -7.28 -5.67
N TYR A 313 7.88 -7.37 -4.88
CA TYR A 313 7.56 -6.37 -3.86
C TYR A 313 8.61 -6.34 -2.75
N THR A 314 9.18 -7.48 -2.36
CA THR A 314 10.28 -7.53 -1.40
C THR A 314 11.51 -6.78 -1.92
N LEU A 315 11.90 -6.98 -3.18
CA LEU A 315 13.00 -6.26 -3.80
C LEU A 315 12.69 -4.75 -3.95
N TYR A 316 11.45 -4.39 -4.26
CA TYR A 316 11.02 -3.00 -4.33
C TYR A 316 11.20 -2.30 -2.97
N TYR A 317 10.65 -2.89 -1.90
CA TYR A 317 10.78 -2.31 -0.56
C TYR A 317 12.21 -2.39 -0.02
N MET A 318 12.99 -3.41 -0.38
CA MET A 318 14.41 -3.48 -0.04
C MET A 318 15.18 -2.30 -0.66
N ARG A 319 14.91 -1.97 -1.93
CA ARG A 319 15.49 -0.77 -2.57
C ARG A 319 15.04 0.53 -1.91
N LEU A 320 13.81 0.59 -1.44
CA LEU A 320 13.27 1.78 -0.77
C LEU A 320 13.91 1.95 0.62
N VAL A 321 14.08 0.87 1.40
CA VAL A 321 14.59 0.87 2.77
C VAL A 321 16.12 0.94 2.82
N ALA A 322 16.80 0.09 2.05
CA ALA A 322 18.25 -0.12 2.08
C ALA A 322 18.92 0.06 0.70
N GLY A 323 18.32 0.85 -0.19
CA GLY A 323 18.89 1.18 -1.49
C GLY A 323 20.07 2.15 -1.44
N PRO A 324 20.68 2.49 -2.60
CA PRO A 324 21.90 3.30 -2.67
C PRO A 324 21.82 4.62 -1.90
N SER A 325 20.71 5.33 -1.99
CA SER A 325 20.52 6.60 -1.27
C SER A 325 20.46 6.43 0.25
N ALA A 326 19.95 5.28 0.76
CA ALA A 326 19.99 4.97 2.18
C ALA A 326 21.41 4.62 2.63
N CYS A 327 22.12 3.82 1.83
CA CYS A 327 23.51 3.44 2.12
C CYS A 327 24.41 4.68 2.19
N ILE A 328 24.32 5.60 1.23
CA ILE A 328 25.10 6.84 1.23
C ILE A 328 24.76 7.70 2.46
N TYR A 329 23.47 7.89 2.77
CA TYR A 329 23.02 8.67 3.91
C TYR A 329 23.55 8.11 5.24
N ILE A 330 23.43 6.81 5.44
CA ILE A 330 23.90 6.12 6.64
C ILE A 330 25.44 6.06 6.72
N ALA A 331 26.12 5.90 5.59
CA ALA A 331 27.59 5.93 5.52
C ALA A 331 28.14 7.31 5.92
N ILE A 332 27.54 8.40 5.42
CA ILE A 332 27.93 9.76 5.81
C ILE A 332 27.72 9.98 7.32
N ALA A 333 26.59 9.52 7.87
CA ALA A 333 26.34 9.62 9.30
C ALA A 333 27.37 8.82 10.12
N GLY A 334 27.69 7.59 9.68
CA GLY A 334 28.75 6.76 10.28
C GLY A 334 30.13 7.44 10.22
N MET A 335 30.45 8.04 9.08
CA MET A 335 31.71 8.78 8.88
C MET A 335 31.85 9.93 9.89
N ILE A 336 30.81 10.75 10.00
CA ILE A 336 30.80 11.88 10.94
C ILE A 336 30.93 11.37 12.38
N LEU A 337 30.13 10.34 12.74
CA LEU A 337 30.14 9.80 14.09
C LEU A 337 31.49 9.21 14.47
N GLY A 338 32.12 8.44 13.56
CA GLY A 338 33.44 7.83 13.80
C GLY A 338 34.53 8.88 13.99
N TYR A 339 34.55 9.90 13.13
CA TYR A 339 35.49 11.01 13.25
C TYR A 339 35.29 11.78 14.56
N VAL A 340 34.07 12.22 14.84
CA VAL A 340 33.75 13.03 16.03
C VAL A 340 34.01 12.25 17.31
N ALA A 341 33.61 10.99 17.39
CA ALA A 341 33.84 10.16 18.58
C ALA A 341 35.34 10.01 18.87
N GLN A 342 36.16 9.75 17.84
CA GLN A 342 37.61 9.60 17.99
C GLN A 342 38.28 10.94 18.33
N ASP A 343 38.03 11.99 17.57
CA ASP A 343 38.65 13.30 17.75
C ASP A 343 38.25 13.94 19.09
N PHE A 344 36.96 13.87 19.47
CA PHE A 344 36.48 14.44 20.73
C PHE A 344 37.11 13.77 21.95
N VAL A 345 37.16 12.45 22.00
CA VAL A 345 37.74 11.70 23.12
C VAL A 345 39.19 12.07 23.33
N PHE A 346 39.97 12.21 22.25
CA PHE A 346 41.40 12.48 22.34
C PHE A 346 41.74 13.97 22.57
N ARG A 347 40.88 14.92 22.15
CA ARG A 347 41.15 16.36 22.35
C ARG A 347 40.70 16.88 23.69
N TYR A 348 39.60 16.42 24.23
CA TYR A 348 38.93 17.03 25.37
C TYR A 348 39.12 16.27 26.69
N LEU A 349 40.01 15.26 26.74
CA LEU A 349 40.35 14.64 28.01
C LEU A 349 41.16 15.59 28.91
N PRO A 350 40.72 15.80 30.16
CA PRO A 350 41.48 16.61 31.11
C PRO A 350 42.78 15.89 31.49
N PHE A 351 43.83 16.65 31.73
CA PHE A 351 45.17 16.16 32.16
C PHE A 351 45.98 15.36 31.12
N ARG A 352 45.89 15.71 29.85
CA ARG A 352 46.55 15.07 28.73
C ARG A 352 48.04 14.80 28.94
N GLN A 353 48.77 15.74 29.54
CA GLN A 353 50.20 15.63 29.73
C GLN A 353 50.66 14.51 30.70
N PHE A 354 49.80 14.09 31.64
CA PHE A 354 50.11 13.05 32.62
C PHE A 354 49.55 11.65 32.25
N THR A 355 48.68 11.59 31.30
CA THR A 355 47.84 10.40 31.05
C THR A 355 48.04 9.77 29.66
N GLU A 356 48.74 10.44 28.75
CA GLU A 356 48.85 10.07 27.34
C GLU A 356 49.41 8.63 27.08
N PRO A 357 50.48 8.16 27.74
CA PRO A 357 51.01 6.80 27.39
C PRO A 357 50.16 5.67 27.91
N LEU A 358 49.60 5.78 29.11
CA LEU A 358 48.84 4.69 29.78
C LEU A 358 47.34 4.68 29.44
N LEU A 359 46.80 5.78 28.89
CA LEU A 359 45.37 5.94 28.61
C LEU A 359 45.01 5.75 27.14
N THR A 360 45.93 5.89 26.18
CA THR A 360 45.66 5.79 24.75
C THR A 360 45.01 4.44 24.40
N GLU A 361 45.51 3.35 24.95
CA GLU A 361 44.94 2.00 24.75
C GLU A 361 43.53 1.87 25.30
N ASN A 362 43.29 2.38 26.54
CA ASN A 362 41.99 2.31 27.18
C ASN A 362 40.98 3.22 26.49
N LEU A 363 41.44 4.36 25.97
CA LEU A 363 40.58 5.28 25.19
C LEU A 363 40.14 4.70 23.85
N LEU A 364 41.07 4.04 23.13
CA LEU A 364 40.74 3.33 21.89
C LEU A 364 39.73 2.23 22.16
N ASN A 365 39.95 1.45 23.22
CA ASN A 365 39.05 0.40 23.62
C ASN A 365 37.65 0.90 23.97
N ALA A 366 37.58 1.96 24.78
CA ALA A 366 36.30 2.59 25.15
C ALA A 366 35.59 3.17 23.94
N THR A 367 36.32 3.76 22.97
CA THR A 367 35.76 4.31 21.73
C THR A 367 35.20 3.19 20.86
N GLY A 368 35.97 2.10 20.65
CA GLY A 368 35.54 0.95 19.85
C GLY A 368 34.29 0.28 20.44
N PHE A 369 34.33 0.03 21.76
CA PHE A 369 33.18 -0.52 22.49
C PHE A 369 31.94 0.38 22.37
N SER A 370 32.11 1.69 22.58
CA SER A 370 31.01 2.64 22.53
C SER A 370 30.39 2.76 21.14
N LEU A 371 31.21 2.82 20.11
CA LEU A 371 30.74 2.89 18.72
C LEU A 371 29.96 1.62 18.34
N PHE A 372 30.45 0.44 18.69
CA PHE A 372 29.79 -0.80 18.32
C PHE A 372 28.49 -1.08 19.09
N ARG A 373 28.49 -0.86 20.40
CA ARG A 373 27.40 -1.30 21.30
C ARG A 373 26.23 -0.33 21.39
N PHE A 374 26.46 0.98 21.28
CA PHE A 374 25.37 1.94 21.46
C PHE A 374 25.39 3.17 20.53
N LEU A 375 26.51 3.83 20.25
CA LEU A 375 26.49 5.08 19.48
C LEU A 375 26.00 4.85 18.04
N VAL A 376 26.64 3.93 17.33
CA VAL A 376 26.24 3.61 15.94
C VAL A 376 24.87 2.96 15.87
N PRO A 377 24.52 1.96 16.68
CA PRO A 377 23.19 1.36 16.65
C PRO A 377 22.06 2.36 16.91
N ILE A 378 22.20 3.22 17.92
CA ILE A 378 21.18 4.25 18.25
C ILE A 378 21.03 5.22 17.08
N LEU A 379 22.13 5.83 16.63
CA LEU A 379 22.07 6.83 15.57
C LEU A 379 21.56 6.25 14.25
N SER A 380 22.08 5.11 13.83
CA SER A 380 21.69 4.47 12.57
C SER A 380 20.21 4.08 12.58
N THR A 381 19.69 3.51 13.67
CA THR A 381 18.28 3.11 13.75
C THR A 381 17.33 4.31 13.80
N ILE A 382 17.72 5.44 14.47
CA ILE A 382 16.97 6.70 14.41
C ILE A 382 16.91 7.22 12.97
N LEU A 383 18.05 7.25 12.27
CA LEU A 383 18.12 7.74 10.90
C LEU A 383 17.33 6.83 9.93
N ILE A 384 17.37 5.50 10.13
CA ILE A 384 16.57 4.55 9.36
C ILE A 384 15.07 4.79 9.62
N ALA A 385 14.67 5.00 10.87
CA ALA A 385 13.28 5.31 11.22
C ALA A 385 12.82 6.61 10.55
N ALA A 386 13.62 7.66 10.63
CA ALA A 386 13.30 8.96 10.07
C ALA A 386 13.26 8.96 8.52
N ARG A 387 14.22 8.31 7.86
CA ARG A 387 14.31 8.30 6.39
C ARG A 387 13.51 7.16 5.77
N SER A 388 13.84 5.91 6.12
CA SER A 388 13.26 4.73 5.45
C SER A 388 11.84 4.45 5.95
N GLY A 389 11.56 4.67 7.23
CA GLY A 389 10.22 4.61 7.79
C GLY A 389 9.27 5.62 7.15
N ALA A 390 9.72 6.87 7.00
CA ALA A 390 8.99 7.92 6.32
C ALA A 390 8.70 7.59 4.85
N ALA A 391 9.71 7.09 4.12
CA ALA A 391 9.58 6.72 2.71
C ALA A 391 8.53 5.61 2.50
N VAL A 392 8.55 4.57 3.34
CA VAL A 392 7.56 3.49 3.29
C VAL A 392 6.16 3.99 3.64
N SER A 393 6.03 4.84 4.66
CA SER A 393 4.73 5.42 5.03
C SER A 393 4.15 6.32 3.93
N ALA A 394 5.00 7.08 3.24
CA ALA A 394 4.62 7.90 2.09
C ALA A 394 4.15 7.04 0.91
N ASP A 395 4.90 5.98 0.57
CA ASP A 395 4.55 5.05 -0.50
C ASP A 395 3.22 4.34 -0.25
N VAL A 396 3.04 3.77 0.95
CA VAL A 396 1.76 3.12 1.34
C VAL A 396 0.63 4.14 1.38
N GLY A 397 0.86 5.33 1.93
CA GLY A 397 -0.13 6.41 1.98
C GLY A 397 -0.58 6.89 0.60
N SER A 398 0.35 6.98 -0.36
CA SER A 398 0.04 7.27 -1.76
C SER A 398 -0.80 6.17 -2.41
N LYS A 399 -0.48 4.90 -2.13
CA LYS A 399 -1.25 3.74 -2.61
C LYS A 399 -2.68 3.71 -2.05
N VAL A 400 -2.87 4.11 -0.78
CA VAL A 400 -4.21 4.26 -0.18
C VAL A 400 -4.97 5.39 -0.85
N TYR A 401 -4.35 6.56 -0.98
CA TYR A 401 -4.96 7.73 -1.61
C TYR A 401 -5.38 7.46 -3.07
N GLY A 402 -4.52 6.73 -3.82
CA GLY A 402 -4.79 6.32 -5.20
C GLY A 402 -5.71 5.10 -5.36
N ASN A 403 -6.38 4.63 -4.30
CA ASN A 403 -7.24 3.42 -4.30
C ASN A 403 -6.53 2.13 -4.77
N GLN A 404 -5.18 2.09 -4.78
CA GLN A 404 -4.42 0.94 -5.26
C GLN A 404 -4.63 -0.30 -4.37
N LEU A 405 -4.81 -0.11 -3.05
CA LEU A 405 -5.11 -1.21 -2.12
C LEU A 405 -6.48 -1.82 -2.40
N ASP A 406 -7.48 -0.98 -2.69
CA ASP A 406 -8.82 -1.43 -3.05
C ASP A 406 -8.79 -2.19 -4.40
N ALA A 407 -8.04 -1.68 -5.37
CA ALA A 407 -7.82 -2.40 -6.64
C ALA A 407 -7.13 -3.76 -6.45
N MET A 408 -6.17 -3.86 -5.52
CA MET A 408 -5.57 -5.15 -5.18
C MET A 408 -6.61 -6.14 -4.61
N LYS A 409 -7.50 -5.67 -3.72
CA LYS A 409 -8.58 -6.51 -3.17
C LYS A 409 -9.52 -7.02 -4.26
N THR A 410 -9.96 -6.16 -5.19
CA THR A 410 -10.85 -6.57 -6.29
C THR A 410 -10.20 -7.56 -7.26
N MET A 411 -8.86 -7.57 -7.36
CA MET A 411 -8.11 -8.59 -8.09
C MET A 411 -7.89 -9.89 -7.30
N GLY A 412 -8.47 -10.04 -6.10
CA GLY A 412 -8.27 -11.19 -5.23
C GLY A 412 -6.92 -11.24 -4.51
N MET A 413 -6.21 -10.12 -4.45
CA MET A 413 -4.98 -9.98 -3.69
C MET A 413 -5.29 -9.57 -2.24
N ASN A 414 -4.54 -10.10 -1.29
CA ASN A 414 -4.57 -9.58 0.08
C ASN A 414 -3.47 -8.51 0.23
N PRO A 415 -3.81 -7.21 0.36
CA PRO A 415 -2.82 -6.13 0.45
C PRO A 415 -1.87 -6.29 1.64
N VAL A 416 -2.35 -6.84 2.77
CA VAL A 416 -1.54 -7.10 3.96
C VAL A 416 -0.42 -8.09 3.62
N ARG A 417 -0.74 -9.22 2.98
CA ARG A 417 0.25 -10.23 2.60
C ARG A 417 1.14 -9.77 1.45
N SER A 418 0.60 -8.96 0.54
CA SER A 418 1.31 -8.53 -0.67
C SER A 418 2.25 -7.35 -0.43
N LEU A 419 1.98 -6.49 0.54
CA LEU A 419 2.76 -5.27 0.83
C LEU A 419 3.40 -5.30 2.23
N ARG A 420 2.65 -5.62 3.29
CA ARG A 420 3.16 -5.59 4.67
C ARG A 420 4.27 -6.62 4.89
N THR A 421 4.10 -7.87 4.42
CA THR A 421 5.14 -8.90 4.54
C THR A 421 6.45 -8.51 3.84
N PRO A 422 6.47 -8.04 2.58
CA PRO A 422 7.65 -7.46 1.95
C PRO A 422 8.28 -6.29 2.72
N ILE A 423 7.49 -5.40 3.29
CA ILE A 423 7.97 -4.29 4.12
C ILE A 423 8.68 -4.82 5.37
N LEU A 424 8.08 -5.80 6.07
CA LEU A 424 8.70 -6.44 7.23
C LEU A 424 10.06 -7.06 6.88
N TYR A 425 10.17 -7.78 5.77
CA TYR A 425 11.44 -8.34 5.32
C TYR A 425 12.46 -7.27 4.95
N ALA A 426 12.02 -6.19 4.31
CA ALA A 426 12.91 -5.11 3.94
C ALA A 426 13.57 -4.44 5.17
N PHE A 427 12.82 -4.25 6.26
CA PHE A 427 13.38 -3.71 7.49
C PHE A 427 14.13 -4.76 8.32
N LEU A 428 13.66 -6.00 8.34
CA LEU A 428 14.32 -7.11 9.06
C LEU A 428 15.76 -7.33 8.58
N LEU A 429 15.98 -7.25 7.27
CA LEU A 429 17.29 -7.42 6.66
C LEU A 429 18.02 -6.09 6.48
N GLY A 430 17.30 -5.05 6.10
CA GLY A 430 17.87 -3.73 5.79
C GLY A 430 18.39 -2.99 7.01
N THR A 431 17.72 -3.09 8.17
CA THR A 431 18.17 -2.38 9.39
C THR A 431 19.51 -2.91 9.91
N PRO A 432 19.73 -4.23 10.09
CA PRO A 432 21.04 -4.73 10.45
C PRO A 432 22.12 -4.41 9.42
N PHE A 433 21.81 -4.58 8.14
CA PHE A 433 22.76 -4.29 7.06
C PHE A 433 23.22 -2.82 7.09
N LEU A 434 22.30 -1.86 7.19
CA LEU A 434 22.64 -0.44 7.23
C LEU A 434 23.39 -0.04 8.52
N ALA A 435 23.03 -0.63 9.66
CA ALA A 435 23.73 -0.37 10.92
C ALA A 435 25.17 -0.91 10.90
N LEU A 436 25.38 -2.10 10.32
CA LEU A 436 26.73 -2.65 10.14
C LEU A 436 27.55 -1.84 9.13
N LEU A 437 26.93 -1.37 8.06
CA LEU A 437 27.58 -0.44 7.11
C LEU A 437 28.00 0.86 7.82
N SER A 438 27.13 1.42 8.64
CA SER A 438 27.44 2.63 9.45
C SER A 438 28.62 2.39 10.38
N TYR A 439 28.67 1.23 11.04
CA TYR A 439 29.77 0.86 11.92
C TYR A 439 31.08 0.70 11.15
N ALA A 440 31.07 -0.01 10.03
CA ALA A 440 32.28 -0.21 9.21
C ALA A 440 32.87 1.15 8.76
N VAL A 441 32.04 2.07 8.30
CA VAL A 441 32.47 3.41 7.89
C VAL A 441 32.94 4.23 9.10
N ALA A 442 32.23 4.14 10.25
CA ALA A 442 32.64 4.81 11.48
C ALA A 442 34.00 4.31 11.99
N ALA A 443 34.24 3.01 11.98
CA ALA A 443 35.52 2.42 12.37
C ALA A 443 36.66 2.89 11.44
N LEU A 444 36.43 2.88 10.12
CA LEU A 444 37.42 3.37 9.13
C LEU A 444 37.76 4.85 9.35
N THR A 445 36.79 5.69 9.62
CA THR A 445 37.02 7.12 9.85
C THR A 445 37.63 7.39 11.22
N ALA A 446 37.32 6.59 12.24
CA ALA A 446 38.00 6.64 13.53
C ALA A 446 39.48 6.25 13.40
N ALA A 447 39.78 5.20 12.64
CA ALA A 447 41.16 4.80 12.32
C ALA A 447 41.92 5.94 11.62
N PHE A 448 41.32 6.53 10.60
CA PHE A 448 41.91 7.66 9.87
C PHE A 448 42.19 8.87 10.78
N ALA A 449 41.23 9.25 11.62
CA ALA A 449 41.39 10.34 12.59
C ALA A 449 42.52 10.06 13.59
N PHE A 450 42.62 8.82 14.06
CA PHE A 450 43.67 8.40 14.97
C PHE A 450 45.05 8.48 14.33
N LEU A 451 45.24 7.97 13.12
CA LEU A 451 46.51 7.96 12.40
C LEU A 451 47.02 9.40 12.09
N ILE A 452 46.10 10.33 11.84
CA ILE A 452 46.48 11.74 11.66
C ILE A 452 46.99 12.37 12.98
N SER A 453 46.36 12.02 14.10
CA SER A 453 46.67 12.57 15.40
C SER A 453 47.89 11.94 16.08
N HIS A 454 48.22 10.66 15.76
CA HIS A 454 49.26 9.84 16.38
C HIS A 454 50.13 9.18 15.29
N GLN A 455 50.97 9.98 14.66
CA GLN A 455 51.77 9.52 13.52
C GLN A 455 52.82 8.46 13.91
N ASP A 456 53.19 8.39 15.18
CA ASP A 456 54.16 7.42 15.73
C ASP A 456 53.54 6.03 15.96
N LEU A 457 52.22 5.93 15.99
CA LEU A 457 51.47 4.70 16.22
C LEU A 457 50.84 4.22 14.91
N GLY A 458 51.08 2.99 14.54
CA GLY A 458 50.58 2.41 13.28
C GLY A 458 49.14 1.89 13.37
N ILE A 459 48.58 1.54 12.20
CA ILE A 459 47.22 0.96 12.09
C ILE A 459 47.07 -0.33 12.90
N ALA A 460 48.13 -1.14 13.01
CA ALA A 460 48.10 -2.36 13.80
C ALA A 460 47.90 -2.12 15.30
N PHE A 461 48.48 -1.03 15.82
CA PHE A 461 48.26 -0.61 17.21
C PHE A 461 46.81 -0.20 17.42
N TRP A 462 46.27 0.63 16.52
CA TRP A 462 44.86 1.03 16.57
C TRP A 462 43.93 -0.16 16.54
N ASP A 463 44.10 -1.09 15.60
CA ASP A 463 43.23 -2.26 15.42
C ASP A 463 43.25 -3.16 16.66
N ALA A 464 44.45 -3.45 17.20
CA ALA A 464 44.59 -4.28 18.38
C ALA A 464 43.91 -3.72 19.63
N HIS A 465 43.91 -2.40 19.81
CA HIS A 465 43.35 -1.77 21.01
C HIS A 465 41.89 -1.33 20.80
N PHE A 466 41.52 -0.88 19.61
CA PHE A 466 40.14 -0.45 19.30
C PHE A 466 39.14 -1.62 19.39
N HIS A 467 39.55 -2.83 18.99
CA HIS A 467 38.69 -4.02 19.02
C HIS A 467 38.94 -4.92 20.24
N LYS A 468 39.82 -4.55 21.17
CA LYS A 468 40.26 -5.39 22.29
C LYS A 468 39.11 -6.02 23.10
N GLU A 469 38.10 -5.23 23.52
CA GLU A 469 36.94 -5.73 24.26
C GLU A 469 35.86 -6.40 23.38
N LEU A 470 35.95 -6.21 22.07
CA LEU A 470 35.00 -6.76 21.12
C LEU A 470 35.41 -8.14 20.65
N VAL A 471 36.73 -8.41 20.55
CA VAL A 471 37.24 -9.69 20.06
C VAL A 471 37.06 -10.77 21.13
N GLN A 472 36.52 -11.92 20.73
CA GLN A 472 36.41 -13.12 21.54
C GLN A 472 37.31 -14.21 20.96
N PRO A 473 38.25 -14.81 21.73
CA PRO A 473 39.16 -15.82 21.22
C PRO A 473 38.48 -17.08 20.64
N ALA A 474 37.27 -17.38 21.09
CA ALA A 474 36.51 -18.57 20.68
C ALA A 474 35.40 -18.31 19.67
N SER A 475 35.21 -17.07 19.19
CA SER A 475 34.09 -16.70 18.31
C SER A 475 34.55 -15.79 17.19
N ILE A 476 33.98 -15.99 15.99
CA ILE A 476 34.14 -15.08 14.84
C ILE A 476 33.37 -13.75 15.05
N LEU A 477 32.35 -13.76 15.92
CA LEU A 477 31.50 -12.61 16.18
C LEU A 477 32.03 -11.79 17.35
N TYR A 478 31.89 -10.48 17.27
CA TYR A 478 32.22 -9.56 18.36
C TYR A 478 31.34 -9.79 19.58
N ARG A 479 31.92 -9.58 20.77
CA ARG A 479 31.20 -9.65 22.04
C ARG A 479 30.01 -8.72 22.05
N GLY A 480 28.83 -9.26 22.33
CA GLY A 480 27.56 -8.51 22.36
C GLY A 480 26.89 -8.34 21.00
N SER A 481 27.40 -8.99 19.93
CA SER A 481 26.72 -9.02 18.63
C SER A 481 25.32 -9.61 18.70
N GLU A 482 25.06 -10.54 19.63
CA GLU A 482 23.72 -11.11 19.89
C GLU A 482 22.73 -10.03 20.33
N TRP A 483 23.13 -9.22 21.33
CA TRP A 483 22.34 -8.09 21.80
C TRP A 483 22.14 -7.03 20.71
N LEU A 484 23.22 -6.75 19.96
CA LEU A 484 23.15 -5.83 18.84
C LEU A 484 22.14 -6.28 17.80
N MET A 485 22.22 -7.55 17.35
CA MET A 485 21.28 -8.09 16.38
C MET A 485 19.84 -8.11 16.89
N ALA A 486 19.62 -8.49 18.15
CA ALA A 486 18.31 -8.47 18.76
C ALA A 486 17.70 -7.04 18.79
N LYS A 487 18.50 -6.03 19.17
CA LYS A 487 18.10 -4.62 19.11
C LYS A 487 17.72 -4.18 17.71
N LEU A 488 18.59 -4.46 16.72
CA LEU A 488 18.40 -4.02 15.34
C LEU A 488 17.18 -4.69 14.69
N VAL A 489 16.96 -5.97 14.95
CA VAL A 489 15.79 -6.71 14.49
C VAL A 489 14.52 -6.14 15.12
N CYS A 490 14.52 -5.93 16.45
CA CYS A 490 13.37 -5.35 17.15
C CYS A 490 13.05 -3.94 16.62
N CYS A 491 14.07 -3.07 16.48
CA CYS A 491 13.90 -1.75 15.91
C CYS A 491 13.36 -1.80 14.48
N GLY A 492 13.93 -2.66 13.62
CA GLY A 492 13.52 -2.81 12.23
C GLY A 492 12.05 -3.23 12.10
N LEU A 493 11.64 -4.27 12.83
CA LEU A 493 10.25 -4.75 12.82
C LEU A 493 9.27 -3.68 13.36
N GLY A 494 9.63 -2.99 14.44
CA GLY A 494 8.79 -1.93 14.99
C GLY A 494 8.63 -0.74 14.04
N VAL A 495 9.73 -0.30 13.41
CA VAL A 495 9.68 0.77 12.39
C VAL A 495 8.82 0.34 11.20
N ALA A 496 8.94 -0.90 10.73
CA ALA A 496 8.12 -1.45 9.65
C ALA A 496 6.61 -1.40 9.99
N MET A 497 6.25 -1.85 11.21
CA MET A 497 4.86 -1.85 11.68
C MET A 497 4.28 -0.45 11.80
N ILE A 498 5.03 0.48 12.39
CA ILE A 498 4.60 1.87 12.55
C ILE A 498 4.42 2.53 11.17
N SER A 499 5.37 2.32 10.26
CA SER A 499 5.32 2.85 8.89
C SER A 499 4.12 2.33 8.11
N TRP A 500 3.85 1.02 8.20
CA TRP A 500 2.67 0.40 7.60
C TRP A 500 1.38 0.99 8.18
N ARG A 501 1.25 1.05 9.50
CA ARG A 501 0.03 1.53 10.17
C ARG A 501 -0.27 2.98 9.87
N CYS A 502 0.74 3.86 9.92
CA CYS A 502 0.58 5.27 9.57
C CYS A 502 0.28 5.47 8.08
N GLY A 503 0.85 4.62 7.22
CA GLY A 503 0.62 4.63 5.78
C GLY A 503 -0.79 4.17 5.41
N VAL A 504 -1.25 3.03 5.94
CA VAL A 504 -2.53 2.41 5.58
C VAL A 504 -3.76 3.14 6.12
N ALA A 505 -3.59 4.03 7.10
CA ALA A 505 -4.69 4.85 7.60
C ALA A 505 -5.38 5.60 6.43
N PRO A 506 -6.72 5.72 6.44
CA PRO A 506 -7.46 6.39 5.37
C PRO A 506 -6.89 7.78 5.06
N LYS A 507 -6.80 8.13 3.78
CA LYS A 507 -6.27 9.39 3.27
C LYS A 507 -7.30 10.02 2.33
N LEU A 508 -7.76 11.21 2.66
CA LEU A 508 -8.69 11.99 1.83
C LEU A 508 -7.98 13.10 1.05
N SER A 509 -6.74 13.42 1.42
CA SER A 509 -5.96 14.49 0.79
C SER A 509 -4.45 14.20 0.85
N GLY A 510 -3.70 14.87 -0.02
CA GLY A 510 -2.22 14.85 0.03
C GLY A 510 -1.65 15.36 1.35
N ALA A 511 -2.35 16.31 2.01
CA ALA A 511 -1.95 16.82 3.32
C ALA A 511 -1.98 15.72 4.40
N GLU A 512 -2.92 14.78 4.33
CA GLU A 512 -3.01 13.66 5.27
C GLU A 512 -1.92 12.61 5.04
N ILE A 513 -1.40 12.49 3.82
CA ILE A 513 -0.19 11.69 3.54
C ILE A 513 0.99 12.29 4.29
N SER A 514 1.20 13.60 4.16
CA SER A 514 2.28 14.32 4.86
C SER A 514 2.17 14.19 6.39
N GLN A 515 0.96 14.31 6.95
CA GLN A 515 0.74 14.07 8.38
C GLN A 515 1.04 12.62 8.78
N GLY A 516 0.70 11.64 7.93
CA GLY A 516 1.05 10.24 8.14
C GLY A 516 2.56 10.03 8.23
N VAL A 517 3.31 10.65 7.33
CA VAL A 517 4.79 10.65 7.32
C VAL A 517 5.35 11.25 8.61
N THR A 518 4.86 12.43 9.01
CA THR A 518 5.31 13.11 10.24
C THR A 518 5.03 12.25 11.49
N ARG A 519 3.85 11.63 11.58
CA ARG A 519 3.51 10.70 12.66
C ARG A 519 4.42 9.46 12.65
N THR A 520 4.76 8.95 11.48
CA THR A 520 5.69 7.82 11.35
C THR A 520 7.06 8.17 11.91
N ILE A 521 7.64 9.31 11.52
CA ILE A 521 8.94 9.77 12.03
C ILE A 521 8.90 9.85 13.56
N LEU A 522 7.90 10.53 14.11
CA LEU A 522 7.77 10.72 15.55
C LEU A 522 7.66 9.38 16.31
N TRP A 523 6.69 8.55 15.95
CA TRP A 523 6.44 7.31 16.68
C TRP A 523 7.53 6.27 16.47
N ALA A 524 8.10 6.17 15.26
CA ALA A 524 9.18 5.24 14.98
C ALA A 524 10.47 5.63 15.72
N THR A 525 10.80 6.93 15.79
CA THR A 525 11.96 7.41 16.55
C THR A 525 11.80 7.19 18.05
N LEU A 526 10.62 7.49 18.61
CA LEU A 526 10.33 7.22 20.03
C LEU A 526 10.40 5.74 20.35
N PHE A 527 9.87 4.88 19.47
CA PHE A 527 9.95 3.43 19.62
C PHE A 527 11.39 2.93 19.62
N VAL A 528 12.21 3.39 18.69
CA VAL A 528 13.64 3.04 18.60
C VAL A 528 14.37 3.42 19.88
N LEU A 529 14.18 4.65 20.37
CA LEU A 529 14.78 5.09 21.63
C LEU A 529 14.34 4.22 22.80
N PHE A 530 13.05 3.89 22.88
CA PHE A 530 12.52 3.00 23.91
C PHE A 530 13.15 1.61 23.86
N VAL A 531 13.29 1.03 22.67
CA VAL A 531 13.95 -0.28 22.49
C VAL A 531 15.40 -0.22 22.98
N HIS A 532 16.16 0.77 22.55
CA HIS A 532 17.54 0.92 23.02
C HIS A 532 17.65 1.11 24.52
N PHE A 533 16.74 1.87 25.13
CA PHE A 533 16.69 2.05 26.57
C PHE A 533 16.43 0.71 27.30
N VAL A 534 15.40 -0.02 26.88
CA VAL A 534 15.04 -1.31 27.50
C VAL A 534 16.18 -2.32 27.37
N PHE A 535 16.75 -2.46 26.16
CA PHE A 535 17.87 -3.39 25.96
C PHE A 535 19.09 -3.01 26.78
N SER A 536 19.39 -1.72 26.95
CA SER A 536 20.52 -1.26 27.77
C SER A 536 20.41 -1.66 29.23
N LEU A 537 19.19 -1.74 29.78
CA LEU A 537 18.94 -2.20 31.16
C LEU A 537 19.36 -3.67 31.38
N PHE A 538 19.29 -4.49 30.33
CA PHE A 538 19.62 -5.91 30.42
C PHE A 538 21.06 -6.19 29.96
N GLU A 539 21.51 -5.49 28.91
CA GLU A 539 22.82 -5.66 28.30
C GLU A 539 23.97 -5.22 29.23
N PHE A 540 23.77 -4.10 29.94
CA PHE A 540 24.79 -3.49 30.81
C PHE A 540 24.53 -3.75 32.30
N LYS A 541 23.71 -4.76 32.65
CA LYS A 541 23.61 -5.18 34.04
C LYS A 541 25.01 -5.52 34.54
N ALA A 542 25.47 -4.78 35.53
CA ALA A 542 26.67 -5.14 36.25
C ALA A 542 26.48 -6.55 36.80
N VAL A 543 27.38 -7.46 36.46
CA VAL A 543 27.52 -8.73 37.17
C VAL A 543 28.03 -8.32 38.52
N VAL A 544 27.12 -8.22 39.51
CA VAL A 544 27.46 -8.02 40.90
C VAL A 544 28.04 -9.31 41.44
#